data_d2c5afbdf52c149a57174a474f054195
#
_entry.id   d2c5afbdf52c149a57174a474f054195
#
_cell.length_a   1.000
_cell.length_b   1.000
_cell.length_c   1.000
_cell.angle_alpha   90.00
_cell.angle_beta   90.00
_cell.angle_gamma   90.00
#
_symmetry.space_group_name_H-M   'P 1'
#
loop_
_entity.id
_entity.type
_entity.pdbx_description
1 polymer ?
#
loop_
_entity_poly.entity_id
_entity_poly.type
_entity_poly.pdbx_seq_one_letter_code
_entity_poly.pdbx_strand_id
1 'polypeptide(L)'
;MKDFNGKLAVVTGGASGVGFAIGEALAKEGAKVILTDVEKESLESSTALLANKSLDVCSKVADVSNIESMKDLAGWCDSEHGPVHLLFNNAGVAPAELLPIWETKPNDWEWAYGVNVMGVLHGIQAFVPKMLAHGEESRVINTCSGNGAFINLPSTPIYLSLIHI
;
A
#
# COMPACT_ATOMS: atom_id res chain seq x y z
N MET A 1 0.53 17.04 -9.70
CA MET A 1 -0.86 17.09 -9.20
C MET A 1 -0.92 18.08 -8.05
N LYS A 2 -1.80 19.06 -8.13
CA LYS A 2 -2.00 20.10 -7.10
C LYS A 2 -3.42 20.08 -6.53
N ASP A 3 -4.33 19.37 -7.17
CA ASP A 3 -5.73 19.22 -6.79
C ASP A 3 -6.08 17.73 -6.81
N PHE A 4 -6.72 17.27 -5.74
CA PHE A 4 -7.13 15.88 -5.57
C PHE A 4 -8.65 15.68 -5.79
N ASN A 5 -9.41 16.76 -5.99
CA ASN A 5 -10.86 16.67 -6.25
C ASN A 5 -11.16 15.75 -7.43
N GLY A 6 -12.02 14.77 -7.21
CA GLY A 6 -12.43 13.79 -8.22
C GLY A 6 -11.33 12.80 -8.64
N LYS A 7 -10.18 12.81 -7.99
CA LYS A 7 -9.12 11.84 -8.24
C LYS A 7 -9.32 10.58 -7.41
N LEU A 8 -9.10 9.42 -8.03
CA LEU A 8 -9.16 8.13 -7.36
C LEU A 8 -7.76 7.73 -6.87
N ALA A 9 -7.65 7.46 -5.57
CA ALA A 9 -6.43 7.01 -4.92
C ALA A 9 -6.60 5.58 -4.39
N VAL A 10 -5.60 4.74 -4.58
CA VAL A 10 -5.48 3.41 -3.96
C VAL A 10 -4.32 3.42 -2.99
N VAL A 11 -4.55 2.97 -1.75
CA VAL A 11 -3.54 2.92 -0.68
C VAL A 11 -3.46 1.50 -0.15
N THR A 12 -2.32 0.83 -0.36
CA THR A 12 -2.05 -0.49 0.20
C THR A 12 -1.57 -0.40 1.66
N GLY A 13 -1.87 -1.40 2.49
CA GLY A 13 -1.63 -1.32 3.93
C GLY A 13 -2.52 -0.25 4.59
N GLY A 14 -3.76 -0.11 4.09
CA GLY A 14 -4.68 0.96 4.46
C GLY A 14 -5.46 0.71 5.75
N ALA A 15 -5.37 -0.47 6.32
CA ALA A 15 -6.13 -0.83 7.53
C ALA A 15 -5.64 -0.11 8.79
N SER A 16 -4.42 0.39 8.82
CA SER A 16 -3.85 1.02 10.02
C SER A 16 -2.68 1.97 9.70
N GLY A 17 -2.15 2.62 10.73
CA GLY A 17 -0.88 3.34 10.70
C GLY A 17 -0.77 4.39 9.60
N VAL A 18 0.34 4.33 8.88
CA VAL A 18 0.68 5.31 7.83
C VAL A 18 -0.29 5.24 6.66
N GLY A 19 -0.66 4.03 6.21
CA GLY A 19 -1.61 3.86 5.09
C GLY A 19 -2.98 4.45 5.40
N PHE A 20 -3.51 4.20 6.60
CA PHE A 20 -4.76 4.81 7.06
C PHE A 20 -4.66 6.35 7.08
N ALA A 21 -3.57 6.90 7.62
CA ALA A 21 -3.36 8.35 7.69
C ALA A 21 -3.24 9.00 6.30
N ILE A 22 -2.58 8.34 5.36
CA ILE A 22 -2.51 8.77 3.95
C ILE A 22 -3.93 8.81 3.36
N GLY A 23 -4.70 7.73 3.53
CA GLY A 23 -6.08 7.66 3.05
C GLY A 23 -6.96 8.77 3.61
N GLU A 24 -6.88 9.01 4.92
CA GLU A 24 -7.63 10.10 5.57
C GLU A 24 -7.23 11.47 5.02
N ALA A 25 -5.93 11.72 4.86
CA ALA A 25 -5.43 12.99 4.34
C ALA A 25 -5.91 13.26 2.91
N LEU A 26 -5.80 12.27 2.01
CA LEU A 26 -6.26 12.38 0.63
C LEU A 26 -7.77 12.59 0.54
N ALA A 27 -8.55 11.87 1.34
CA ALA A 27 -10.00 12.02 1.34
C ALA A 27 -10.44 13.40 1.87
N LYS A 28 -9.74 13.98 2.83
CA LYS A 28 -9.96 15.36 3.30
C LYS A 28 -9.69 16.41 2.22
N GLU A 29 -8.77 16.12 1.30
CA GLU A 29 -8.43 16.96 0.15
C GLU A 29 -9.33 16.68 -1.07
N GLY A 30 -10.41 15.90 -0.91
CA GLY A 30 -11.42 15.67 -1.95
C GLY A 30 -11.15 14.49 -2.89
N ALA A 31 -10.15 13.68 -2.62
CA ALA A 31 -9.97 12.43 -3.35
C ALA A 31 -10.99 11.37 -2.92
N LYS A 32 -11.42 10.54 -3.87
CA LYS A 32 -12.02 9.25 -3.57
C LYS A 32 -10.90 8.26 -3.23
N VAL A 33 -11.01 7.56 -2.10
CA VAL A 33 -9.93 6.70 -1.63
C VAL A 33 -10.38 5.25 -1.52
N ILE A 34 -9.58 4.35 -2.05
CA ILE A 34 -9.69 2.91 -1.87
C ILE A 34 -8.58 2.48 -0.93
N LEU A 35 -8.95 2.04 0.27
CA LEU A 35 -8.05 1.38 1.20
C LEU A 35 -7.99 -0.12 0.87
N THR A 36 -6.81 -0.70 0.88
CA THR A 36 -6.65 -2.15 0.72
C THR A 36 -5.66 -2.71 1.72
N ASP A 37 -5.98 -3.89 2.23
CA ASP A 37 -5.18 -4.62 3.22
C ASP A 37 -5.57 -6.10 3.19
N VAL A 38 -4.76 -6.97 3.79
CA VAL A 38 -5.10 -8.39 4.01
C VAL A 38 -5.97 -8.57 5.26
N GLU A 39 -5.88 -7.66 6.22
CA GLU A 39 -6.56 -7.70 7.51
C GLU A 39 -7.99 -7.17 7.39
N LYS A 40 -8.91 -8.03 6.96
CA LYS A 40 -10.29 -7.67 6.61
C LYS A 40 -11.01 -6.88 7.70
N GLU A 41 -11.02 -7.36 8.95
CA GLU A 41 -11.76 -6.75 10.05
C GLU A 41 -11.22 -5.35 10.39
N SER A 42 -9.89 -5.21 10.40
CA SER A 42 -9.22 -3.92 10.62
C SER A 42 -9.52 -2.95 9.49
N LEU A 43 -9.49 -3.43 8.24
CA LEU A 43 -9.78 -2.65 7.04
C LEU A 43 -11.22 -2.13 7.04
N GLU A 44 -12.20 -2.98 7.35
CA GLU A 44 -13.61 -2.61 7.45
C GLU A 44 -13.84 -1.56 8.56
N SER A 45 -13.21 -1.75 9.73
CA SER A 45 -13.29 -0.81 10.84
C SER A 45 -12.72 0.56 10.48
N SER A 46 -11.55 0.59 9.86
CA SER A 46 -10.87 1.82 9.42
C SER A 46 -11.67 2.55 8.35
N THR A 47 -12.24 1.82 7.39
CA THR A 47 -13.10 2.40 6.36
C THR A 47 -14.35 3.01 6.98
N ALA A 48 -14.99 2.33 7.91
CA ALA A 48 -16.17 2.86 8.61
C ALA A 48 -15.85 4.12 9.42
N LEU A 49 -14.68 4.20 10.05
CA LEU A 49 -14.24 5.41 10.78
C LEU A 49 -14.14 6.62 9.85
N LEU A 50 -13.63 6.46 8.63
CA LEU A 50 -13.52 7.56 7.67
C LEU A 50 -14.88 7.90 7.04
N ALA A 51 -15.69 6.92 6.72
CA ALA A 51 -17.04 7.12 6.19
C ALA A 51 -17.94 7.88 7.20
N ASN A 52 -17.82 7.61 8.49
CA ASN A 52 -18.52 8.35 9.54
C ASN A 52 -18.11 9.83 9.65
N LYS A 53 -16.95 10.21 9.06
CA LYS A 53 -16.51 11.60 8.91
C LYS A 53 -17.00 12.23 7.59
N SER A 54 -17.89 11.55 6.86
CA SER A 54 -18.37 11.95 5.52
C SER A 54 -17.26 12.05 4.46
N LEU A 55 -16.21 11.27 4.60
CA LEU A 55 -15.15 11.16 3.62
C LEU A 55 -15.49 10.09 2.58
N ASP A 56 -15.13 10.32 1.32
CA ASP A 56 -15.37 9.38 0.21
C ASP A 56 -14.30 8.27 0.22
N VAL A 57 -14.53 7.27 1.05
CA VAL A 57 -13.63 6.14 1.25
C VAL A 57 -14.38 4.82 1.13
N CYS A 58 -13.80 3.89 0.40
CA CYS A 58 -14.22 2.50 0.37
C CYS A 58 -13.02 1.57 0.52
N SER A 59 -13.25 0.28 0.59
CA SER A 59 -12.16 -0.68 0.74
C SER A 59 -12.42 -1.98 0.00
N LYS A 60 -11.33 -2.66 -0.33
CA LYS A 60 -11.33 -4.02 -0.86
C LYS A 60 -10.13 -4.77 -0.30
N VAL A 61 -10.37 -5.98 0.19
CA VAL A 61 -9.29 -6.87 0.65
C VAL A 61 -8.42 -7.28 -0.53
N ALA A 62 -7.11 -7.13 -0.39
CA ALA A 62 -6.14 -7.67 -1.33
C ALA A 62 -4.81 -7.97 -0.64
N ASP A 63 -4.13 -8.99 -1.13
CA ASP A 63 -2.79 -9.37 -0.71
C ASP A 63 -1.76 -8.86 -1.73
N VAL A 64 -0.94 -7.90 -1.33
CA VAL A 64 0.09 -7.31 -2.21
C VAL A 64 1.16 -8.32 -2.63
N SER A 65 1.39 -9.36 -1.83
CA SER A 65 2.35 -10.41 -2.16
C SER A 65 1.86 -11.33 -3.31
N ASN A 66 0.58 -11.25 -3.66
CA ASN A 66 -0.05 -12.05 -4.71
C ASN A 66 -0.43 -11.18 -5.91
N ILE A 67 0.23 -11.40 -7.05
CA ILE A 67 0.00 -10.62 -8.28
C ILE A 67 -1.44 -10.73 -8.79
N GLU A 68 -2.09 -11.89 -8.70
CA GLU A 68 -3.47 -12.06 -9.18
C GLU A 68 -4.45 -11.29 -8.28
N SER A 69 -4.23 -11.27 -6.96
CA SER A 69 -4.99 -10.43 -6.03
C SER A 69 -4.88 -8.93 -6.38
N MET A 70 -3.70 -8.48 -6.75
CA MET A 70 -3.48 -7.08 -7.15
C MET A 70 -4.09 -6.76 -8.51
N LYS A 71 -4.07 -7.69 -9.46
CA LYS A 71 -4.79 -7.54 -10.75
C LYS A 71 -6.29 -7.47 -10.56
N ASP A 72 -6.84 -8.32 -9.69
CA ASP A 72 -8.27 -8.32 -9.34
C ASP A 72 -8.68 -7.01 -8.67
N LEU A 73 -7.84 -6.49 -7.78
CA LEU A 73 -8.05 -5.16 -7.18
C LEU A 73 -8.07 -4.07 -8.25
N ALA A 74 -7.07 -4.05 -9.15
CA ALA A 74 -6.97 -3.04 -10.20
C ALA A 74 -8.14 -3.13 -11.21
N GLY A 75 -8.57 -4.34 -11.56
CA GLY A 75 -9.75 -4.58 -12.40
C GLY A 75 -11.03 -4.06 -11.75
N TRP A 76 -11.22 -4.34 -10.47
CA TRP A 76 -12.37 -3.87 -9.70
C TRP A 76 -12.37 -2.33 -9.54
N CYS A 77 -11.22 -1.71 -9.28
CA CYS A 77 -11.12 -0.25 -9.24
C CYS A 77 -11.61 0.36 -10.55
N ASP A 78 -11.13 -0.17 -11.66
CA ASP A 78 -11.46 0.33 -13.00
C ASP A 78 -12.97 0.19 -13.33
N SER A 79 -13.57 -0.97 -13.00
CA SER A 79 -14.99 -1.24 -13.31
C SER A 79 -15.96 -0.48 -12.41
N GLU A 80 -15.68 -0.37 -11.11
CA GLU A 80 -16.63 0.18 -10.13
C GLU A 80 -16.38 1.65 -9.78
N HIS A 81 -15.14 2.13 -9.96
CA HIS A 81 -14.72 3.44 -9.47
C HIS A 81 -14.09 4.33 -10.53
N GLY A 82 -13.71 3.76 -11.68
CA GLY A 82 -13.05 4.47 -12.76
C GLY A 82 -11.52 4.51 -12.65
N PRO A 83 -10.87 5.40 -13.42
CA PRO A 83 -9.43 5.40 -13.55
C PRO A 83 -8.71 5.78 -12.26
N VAL A 84 -7.69 4.99 -11.89
CA VAL A 84 -6.85 5.27 -10.71
C VAL A 84 -5.80 6.32 -11.08
N HIS A 85 -5.73 7.39 -10.30
CA HIS A 85 -4.80 8.50 -10.48
C HIS A 85 -3.61 8.44 -9.51
N LEU A 86 -3.83 7.89 -8.32
CA LEU A 86 -2.81 7.82 -7.27
C LEU A 86 -2.71 6.39 -6.77
N LEU A 87 -1.52 5.81 -6.87
CA LEU A 87 -1.19 4.52 -6.28
C LEU A 87 -0.15 4.72 -5.17
N PHE A 88 -0.52 4.39 -3.94
CA PHE A 88 0.40 4.34 -2.80
C PHE A 88 0.74 2.89 -2.48
N ASN A 89 1.90 2.45 -2.90
CA ASN A 89 2.49 1.20 -2.45
C ASN A 89 3.07 1.43 -1.05
N ASN A 90 2.22 1.26 -0.04
CA ASN A 90 2.55 1.56 1.35
C ASN A 90 2.56 0.31 2.24
N ALA A 91 1.89 -0.77 1.84
CA ALA A 91 1.92 -2.02 2.60
C ALA A 91 3.36 -2.45 2.88
N GLY A 92 3.63 -2.76 4.12
CA GLY A 92 4.96 -3.19 4.55
C GLY A 92 4.91 -3.89 5.89
N VAL A 93 5.81 -4.84 6.07
CA VAL A 93 5.92 -5.66 7.27
C VAL A 93 7.36 -5.71 7.76
N ALA A 94 7.51 -5.94 9.04
CA ALA A 94 8.79 -6.26 9.67
C ALA A 94 8.58 -7.41 10.65
N PRO A 95 9.51 -8.37 10.73
CA PRO A 95 9.46 -9.40 11.76
C PRO A 95 9.41 -8.78 13.16
N ALA A 96 8.57 -9.35 14.02
CA ALA A 96 8.39 -8.84 15.38
C ALA A 96 9.60 -9.14 16.28
N GLU A 97 10.35 -10.20 15.99
CA GLU A 97 11.51 -10.62 16.76
C GLU A 97 12.76 -9.89 16.26
N LEU A 98 13.45 -9.22 17.16
CA LEU A 98 14.75 -8.58 16.90
C LEU A 98 15.87 -9.59 17.12
N LEU A 99 16.18 -10.38 16.11
CA LEU A 99 17.17 -11.45 16.16
C LEU A 99 18.41 -11.11 15.34
N PRO A 100 19.59 -11.62 15.74
CA PRO A 100 20.75 -11.58 14.85
C PRO A 100 20.48 -12.42 13.60
N ILE A 101 21.12 -12.08 12.48
CA ILE A 101 20.81 -12.65 11.16
C ILE A 101 20.89 -14.20 11.13
N TRP A 102 21.81 -14.78 11.87
CA TRP A 102 22.01 -16.25 11.92
C TRP A 102 20.94 -17.00 12.73
N GLU A 103 20.04 -16.30 13.43
CA GLU A 103 18.91 -16.86 14.18
C GLU A 103 17.56 -16.61 13.50
N THR A 104 17.54 -15.82 12.41
CA THR A 104 16.31 -15.52 11.67
C THR A 104 15.82 -16.73 10.87
N LYS A 105 14.50 -16.82 10.68
CA LYS A 105 13.88 -17.94 9.98
C LYS A 105 13.74 -17.62 8.49
N PRO A 106 14.02 -18.56 7.57
CA PRO A 106 13.83 -18.34 6.13
C PRO A 106 12.44 -17.84 5.76
N ASN A 107 11.38 -18.35 6.37
CA ASN A 107 10.00 -17.92 6.09
C ASN A 107 9.76 -16.43 6.40
N ASP A 108 10.45 -15.87 7.39
CA ASP A 108 10.32 -14.43 7.71
C ASP A 108 10.94 -13.57 6.59
N TRP A 109 12.00 -14.08 5.94
CA TRP A 109 12.60 -13.44 4.77
C TRP A 109 11.67 -13.50 3.56
N GLU A 110 11.12 -14.67 3.26
CA GLU A 110 10.18 -14.86 2.15
C GLU A 110 8.95 -13.97 2.31
N TRP A 111 8.38 -13.96 3.53
CA TRP A 111 7.24 -13.12 3.84
C TRP A 111 7.54 -11.63 3.69
N ALA A 112 8.62 -11.15 4.32
CA ALA A 112 8.99 -9.74 4.26
C ALA A 112 9.36 -9.29 2.84
N TYR A 113 10.08 -10.12 2.07
CA TYR A 113 10.39 -9.87 0.67
C TYR A 113 9.12 -9.84 -0.19
N GLY A 114 8.22 -10.81 0.01
CA GLY A 114 6.95 -10.88 -0.70
C GLY A 114 6.10 -9.62 -0.55
N VAL A 115 6.02 -9.08 0.66
CA VAL A 115 5.24 -7.86 0.93
C VAL A 115 6.00 -6.60 0.51
N ASN A 116 7.22 -6.40 1.04
CA ASN A 116 7.91 -5.11 0.94
C ASN A 116 8.55 -4.84 -0.43
N VAL A 117 8.90 -5.89 -1.18
CA VAL A 117 9.53 -5.78 -2.51
C VAL A 117 8.56 -6.20 -3.60
N MET A 118 8.10 -7.45 -3.56
CA MET A 118 7.19 -7.95 -4.59
C MET A 118 5.85 -7.24 -4.57
N GLY A 119 5.35 -6.83 -3.40
CA GLY A 119 4.11 -6.05 -3.29
C GLY A 119 4.17 -4.72 -4.04
N VAL A 120 5.31 -4.02 -3.98
CA VAL A 120 5.53 -2.80 -4.78
C VAL A 120 5.54 -3.12 -6.27
N LEU A 121 6.26 -4.17 -6.68
CA LEU A 121 6.30 -4.61 -8.08
C LEU A 121 4.90 -4.99 -8.59
N HIS A 122 4.14 -5.77 -7.82
CA HIS A 122 2.79 -6.19 -8.18
C HIS A 122 1.83 -5.00 -8.30
N GLY A 123 1.93 -4.02 -7.40
CA GLY A 123 1.18 -2.77 -7.49
C GLY A 123 1.48 -2.02 -8.80
N ILE A 124 2.75 -1.86 -9.14
CA ILE A 124 3.17 -1.23 -10.40
C ILE A 124 2.65 -2.01 -11.61
N GLN A 125 2.82 -3.33 -11.63
CA GLN A 125 2.38 -4.17 -12.76
C GLN A 125 0.86 -4.18 -12.95
N ALA A 126 0.08 -4.14 -11.86
CA ALA A 126 -1.37 -4.18 -11.92
C ALA A 126 -1.99 -2.83 -12.32
N PHE A 127 -1.45 -1.72 -11.84
CA PHE A 127 -2.08 -0.40 -11.98
C PHE A 127 -1.45 0.47 -13.06
N VAL A 128 -0.12 0.49 -13.22
CA VAL A 128 0.55 1.44 -14.13
C VAL A 128 0.10 1.29 -15.59
N PRO A 129 -0.09 0.08 -16.17
CA PRO A 129 -0.61 -0.03 -17.53
C PRO A 129 -1.97 0.65 -17.71
N LYS A 130 -2.87 0.55 -16.72
CA LYS A 130 -4.17 1.21 -16.73
C LYS A 130 -4.04 2.73 -16.54
N MET A 131 -3.16 3.18 -15.65
CA MET A 131 -2.86 4.59 -15.43
C MET A 131 -2.29 5.26 -16.70
N LEU A 132 -1.48 4.56 -17.45
CA LEU A 132 -0.98 5.06 -18.75
C LEU A 132 -2.07 5.07 -19.83
N ALA A 133 -2.97 4.09 -19.82
CA ALA A 133 -4.02 3.96 -20.84
C ALA A 133 -5.07 5.06 -20.79
N HIS A 134 -5.44 5.56 -19.59
CA HIS A 134 -6.41 6.66 -19.49
C HIS A 134 -5.79 8.04 -19.78
N GLY A 135 -4.47 8.19 -19.74
CA GLY A 135 -3.74 9.38 -20.17
C GLY A 135 -3.88 10.62 -19.28
N GLU A 136 -4.54 10.53 -18.12
CA GLU A 136 -4.64 11.61 -17.16
C GLU A 136 -3.40 11.69 -16.25
N GLU A 137 -3.20 12.88 -15.62
CA GLU A 137 -2.11 13.06 -14.68
C GLU A 137 -2.22 12.06 -13.51
N SER A 138 -1.22 11.22 -13.36
CA SER A 138 -1.19 10.16 -12.37
C SER A 138 0.15 10.10 -11.63
N ARG A 139 0.16 9.53 -10.42
CA ARG A 139 1.36 9.36 -9.59
C ARG A 139 1.40 7.97 -8.96
N VAL A 140 2.58 7.39 -8.93
CA VAL A 140 2.90 6.22 -8.11
C VAL A 140 3.84 6.66 -7.00
N ILE A 141 3.48 6.35 -5.78
CA ILE A 141 4.23 6.68 -4.56
C ILE A 141 4.58 5.38 -3.85
N ASN A 142 5.87 5.15 -3.61
CA ASN A 142 6.33 4.01 -2.86
C ASN A 142 6.82 4.47 -1.49
N THR A 143 6.25 3.93 -0.42
CA THR A 143 6.72 4.19 0.94
C THR A 143 8.06 3.51 1.14
N CYS A 144 9.06 4.27 1.57
CA CYS A 144 10.36 3.76 1.95
C CYS A 144 10.66 4.09 3.42
N SER A 145 11.81 3.73 3.90
CA SER A 145 12.18 3.93 5.30
C SER A 145 13.49 4.71 5.43
N GLY A 146 13.58 5.56 6.46
CA GLY A 146 14.84 6.16 6.91
C GLY A 146 15.80 5.15 7.55
N ASN A 147 15.30 3.98 7.93
CA ASN A 147 16.11 2.87 8.42
C ASN A 147 16.96 2.34 7.24
N GLY A 148 18.25 2.35 7.36
CA GLY A 148 19.17 1.97 6.29
C GLY A 148 19.75 3.13 5.48
N ALA A 149 19.08 4.28 5.38
CA ALA A 149 19.64 5.48 4.77
C ALA A 149 20.29 6.40 5.82
N PHE A 150 19.60 6.62 6.95
CA PHE A 150 20.01 7.55 8.01
C PHE A 150 20.12 6.90 9.39
N ILE A 151 19.43 5.78 9.59
CA ILE A 151 19.38 5.06 10.86
C ILE A 151 19.80 3.61 10.60
N ASN A 152 20.74 3.10 11.37
CA ASN A 152 21.14 1.70 11.32
C ASN A 152 20.67 1.00 12.59
N LEU A 153 19.76 0.04 12.46
CA LEU A 153 19.28 -0.82 13.53
C LEU A 153 19.78 -2.26 13.30
N PRO A 154 20.93 -2.64 13.88
CA PRO A 154 21.55 -3.95 13.61
C PRO A 154 20.68 -5.17 13.93
N SER A 155 19.67 -4.99 14.78
CA SER A 155 18.71 -6.04 15.16
C SER A 155 17.55 -6.25 14.19
N THR A 156 17.56 -5.57 13.04
CA THR A 156 16.52 -5.72 12.02
C THR A 156 17.10 -6.14 10.65
N PRO A 157 17.88 -7.23 10.57
CA PRO A 157 18.64 -7.55 9.36
C PRO A 157 17.75 -7.81 8.14
N ILE A 158 16.59 -8.45 8.32
CA ILE A 158 15.64 -8.70 7.25
C ILE A 158 15.14 -7.38 6.67
N TYR A 159 14.61 -6.51 7.53
CA TYR A 159 14.06 -5.21 7.10
C TYR A 159 15.13 -4.32 6.45
N LEU A 160 16.34 -4.26 7.02
CA LEU A 160 17.47 -3.51 6.45
C LEU A 160 17.84 -3.98 5.05
N SER A 161 17.88 -5.29 4.80
CA SER A 161 18.23 -5.83 3.49
C SER A 161 17.23 -5.41 2.40
N LEU A 162 15.95 -5.29 2.74
CA LEU A 162 14.89 -4.92 1.78
C LEU A 162 14.93 -3.45 1.37
N ILE A 163 15.54 -2.59 2.17
CA ILE A 163 15.66 -1.17 1.89
C ILE A 163 16.87 -0.87 0.99
N HIS A 164 17.86 -1.76 0.98
CA HIS A 164 19.10 -1.62 0.21
C HIS A 164 19.07 -2.32 -1.17
N ILE A 165 17.98 -2.95 -1.52
CA ILE A 165 17.76 -3.54 -2.86
C ILE A 165 17.27 -2.44 -3.85
#